data_5c7e5e6ac5553afd3dd87d87c1624ccd
#
_entry.id   5c7e5e6ac5553afd3dd87d87c1624ccd
#
_cell.length_a   1.000
_cell.length_b   1.000
_cell.length_c   1.000
_cell.angle_alpha   90.00
_cell.angle_beta   90.00
_cell.angle_gamma   90.00
#
_symmetry.space_group_name_H-M   'P 1'
#
loop_
_entity.id
_entity.type
_entity.pdbx_description
1 polymer ?
#
loop_
_entity_poly.entity_id
_entity_poly.type
_entity_poly.pdbx_seq_one_letter_code
_entity_poly.pdbx_strand_id
1 'polypeptide(L)'
;MWKQSKLRHILSPRLNIYTAACIAAAALALQSCSSTSSDDDVAAGVELRFSASAADGSRATTLTTSATLNDFKVWGTYRTKVGGSWSAQPVNVFAGVTVNKGGDGNWTYASASTPLQYWLPGCYYTFRAIHPATVNAAFTPGSDAASDRLSVTSFDATKGVDLVAATHTRESLLQGNTVVSLDFRHLLSRVDISASVDKAVTGTFVITGIKLYGFDTVGSWSSDGMTTNTYGKWDNLSGRDNAHTVSGLDITLNSEPQSLLSGDNTVLMLPQVIPVGAKADITYTENGTEKTVTMGRKTKRFIGWSVKCA
;
A
#
# COMPACT_ATOMS: atom_id res chain seq x y z
N MET A 1 -8.87 70.27 -46.31
CA MET A 1 -9.60 71.32 -45.57
C MET A 1 -9.76 70.85 -44.12
N TRP A 2 -9.06 71.55 -43.18
CA TRP A 2 -9.28 71.65 -41.74
C TRP A 2 -9.17 70.38 -40.90
N LYS A 3 -8.54 70.33 -39.68
CA LYS A 3 -7.68 71.23 -38.89
C LYS A 3 -6.94 70.39 -37.85
N GLN A 4 -5.69 70.70 -37.59
CA GLN A 4 -4.95 70.20 -36.42
C GLN A 4 -5.57 70.75 -35.11
N SER A 5 -5.53 69.98 -34.06
CA SER A 5 -5.41 70.50 -32.71
C SER A 5 -4.44 69.68 -31.87
N LYS A 6 -3.42 70.40 -31.43
CA LYS A 6 -2.42 69.97 -30.47
C LYS A 6 -3.04 69.78 -29.11
N LEU A 7 -2.68 68.72 -28.38
CA LEU A 7 -2.63 68.82 -26.93
C LEU A 7 -1.33 68.15 -26.45
N ARG A 8 -0.51 68.99 -25.90
CA ARG A 8 0.66 68.60 -25.12
C ARG A 8 0.14 68.15 -23.74
N HIS A 9 0.51 66.94 -23.31
CA HIS A 9 0.48 66.60 -21.89
C HIS A 9 1.87 66.23 -21.42
N ILE A 10 2.29 67.00 -20.50
CA ILE A 10 3.45 67.02 -19.66
C ILE A 10 3.61 65.63 -19.02
N LEU A 11 4.70 64.94 -19.33
CA LEU A 11 5.17 63.77 -18.59
C LEU A 11 5.94 64.24 -17.37
N SER A 12 5.33 64.13 -16.22
CA SER A 12 6.05 64.23 -14.95
C SER A 12 6.69 62.82 -14.67
N PRO A 13 7.98 62.78 -14.37
CA PRO A 13 8.61 61.52 -13.98
C PRO A 13 8.21 61.18 -12.52
N ARG A 14 7.26 60.30 -12.33
CA ARG A 14 7.10 59.62 -11.06
C ARG A 14 8.14 58.51 -10.98
N LEU A 15 9.26 58.83 -10.37
CA LEU A 15 10.27 57.85 -9.99
C LEU A 15 9.63 56.87 -9.04
N ASN A 16 9.65 55.61 -9.44
CA ASN A 16 9.02 54.51 -8.69
C ASN A 16 9.90 54.19 -7.47
N ILE A 17 9.56 54.74 -6.32
CA ILE A 17 10.30 54.58 -5.05
C ILE A 17 10.46 53.07 -4.66
N TYR A 18 9.62 52.22 -5.20
CA TYR A 18 9.69 50.75 -4.94
C TYR A 18 10.86 50.04 -5.62
N THR A 19 11.38 50.54 -6.73
CA THR A 19 12.55 49.96 -7.37
C THR A 19 13.88 50.28 -6.67
N ALA A 20 13.93 51.43 -5.95
CA ALA A 20 15.11 51.78 -5.18
C ALA A 20 15.21 50.97 -3.87
N ALA A 21 14.05 50.61 -3.26
CA ALA A 21 14.01 49.79 -2.04
C ALA A 21 14.43 48.33 -2.28
N CYS A 22 14.08 47.75 -3.43
CA CYS A 22 14.48 46.37 -3.76
C CYS A 22 15.97 46.23 -4.06
N ILE A 23 16.61 47.27 -4.64
CA ILE A 23 18.06 47.24 -4.92
C ILE A 23 18.85 47.46 -3.63
N ALA A 24 18.37 48.27 -2.66
CA ALA A 24 19.02 48.41 -1.37
C ALA A 24 18.93 47.17 -0.49
N ALA A 25 17.82 46.40 -0.56
CA ALA A 25 17.66 45.14 0.15
C ALA A 25 18.54 44.02 -0.40
N ALA A 26 18.77 44.00 -1.71
CA ALA A 26 19.68 43.03 -2.36
C ALA A 26 21.17 43.30 -2.07
N ALA A 27 21.54 44.58 -1.87
CA ALA A 27 22.91 44.95 -1.53
C ALA A 27 23.25 44.69 -0.06
N LEU A 28 22.27 44.70 0.86
CA LEU A 28 22.47 44.35 2.28
C LEU A 28 22.57 42.86 2.52
N ALA A 29 22.04 42.02 1.63
CA ALA A 29 22.14 40.55 1.73
C ALA A 29 23.51 39.99 1.25
N LEU A 30 24.31 40.80 0.54
CA LEU A 30 25.63 40.43 0.05
C LEU A 30 26.79 40.82 0.99
N GLN A 31 26.54 41.53 2.09
CA GLN A 31 27.57 41.95 3.05
C GLN A 31 27.66 41.08 4.32
N SER A 32 26.91 39.97 4.40
CA SER A 32 26.91 39.07 5.54
C SER A 32 27.73 37.77 5.31
N CYS A 33 28.55 37.71 4.27
CA CYS A 33 29.42 36.56 4.02
C CYS A 33 30.90 36.96 3.98
N SER A 34 31.42 37.39 5.12
CA SER A 34 32.87 37.37 5.37
C SER A 34 33.11 37.08 6.85
N SER A 35 32.89 35.85 7.26
CA SER A 35 33.56 35.23 8.38
C SER A 35 34.17 33.92 7.86
N THR A 36 35.47 33.93 7.74
CA THR A 36 36.29 32.75 7.60
C THR A 36 35.99 31.77 8.73
N SER A 37 35.27 30.71 8.42
CA SER A 37 35.25 29.48 9.16
C SER A 37 35.11 28.33 8.16
N SER A 38 36.20 27.55 8.10
CA SER A 38 36.36 26.18 7.60
C SER A 38 35.26 25.61 6.70
N ASP A 39 35.66 25.27 5.47
CA ASP A 39 35.01 24.32 4.56
C ASP A 39 34.45 23.14 5.35
N ASP A 40 33.10 23.08 5.51
CA ASP A 40 32.33 21.86 5.71
C ASP A 40 30.81 22.12 5.91
N ASP A 41 30.27 23.31 5.70
CA ASP A 41 28.83 23.52 5.61
C ASP A 41 28.31 23.23 4.19
N VAL A 42 28.41 21.97 3.76
CA VAL A 42 27.49 21.42 2.77
C VAL A 42 26.10 21.55 3.40
N ALA A 43 25.25 22.40 2.87
CA ALA A 43 23.88 22.54 3.33
C ALA A 43 23.28 21.14 3.44
N ALA A 44 23.05 20.68 4.68
CA ALA A 44 22.59 19.33 4.94
C ALA A 44 21.31 19.12 4.14
N GLY A 45 21.34 18.22 3.16
CA GLY A 45 20.19 17.93 2.30
C GLY A 45 18.99 17.52 3.16
N VAL A 46 17.81 17.75 2.68
CA VAL A 46 16.60 17.32 3.39
C VAL A 46 16.48 15.81 3.30
N GLU A 47 16.53 15.12 4.45
CA GLU A 47 16.47 13.67 4.56
C GLU A 47 15.15 13.10 4.04
N LEU A 48 15.24 11.98 3.29
CA LEU A 48 14.12 11.16 2.92
C LEU A 48 13.63 10.36 4.14
N ARG A 49 12.40 10.62 4.58
CA ARG A 49 11.75 9.93 5.71
C ARG A 49 10.46 9.29 5.25
N PHE A 50 10.03 8.26 5.96
CA PHE A 50 8.79 7.56 5.67
C PHE A 50 7.76 7.75 6.78
N SER A 51 6.50 7.79 6.38
CA SER A 51 5.34 7.47 7.22
C SER A 51 4.55 6.38 6.53
N ALA A 52 3.96 5.47 7.29
CA ALA A 52 3.20 4.37 6.74
C ALA A 52 1.91 4.16 7.53
N SER A 53 0.83 3.93 6.79
CA SER A 53 -0.47 3.51 7.29
C SER A 53 -0.96 2.32 6.48
N ALA A 54 -1.82 1.50 7.07
CA ALA A 54 -2.55 0.47 6.34
C ALA A 54 -4.04 0.70 6.53
N ALA A 55 -4.85 0.43 5.51
CA ALA A 55 -6.29 0.51 5.63
C ALA A 55 -6.76 -0.43 6.74
N ASP A 56 -7.52 0.07 7.69
CA ASP A 56 -8.10 -0.74 8.75
C ASP A 56 -9.16 -1.68 8.14
N GLY A 57 -8.70 -2.87 7.75
CA GLY A 57 -9.58 -3.97 7.39
C GLY A 57 -10.37 -4.37 8.64
N SER A 58 -11.69 -4.41 8.54
CA SER A 58 -12.59 -4.68 9.66
C SER A 58 -12.16 -5.86 10.54
N ARG A 59 -11.79 -5.62 11.79
CA ARG A 59 -11.84 -6.50 12.96
C ARG A 59 -11.19 -7.89 12.92
N ALA A 60 -10.24 -8.17 12.02
CA ALA A 60 -9.49 -9.42 12.06
C ALA A 60 -8.08 -9.15 12.60
N THR A 61 -7.67 -9.86 13.63
CA THR A 61 -6.35 -9.72 14.30
C THR A 61 -5.18 -10.11 13.39
N THR A 62 -5.43 -10.92 12.36
CA THR A 62 -4.41 -11.39 11.39
C THR A 62 -4.20 -10.45 10.22
N LEU A 63 -5.02 -9.40 10.05
CA LEU A 63 -4.84 -8.41 8.99
C LEU A 63 -3.84 -7.35 9.41
N THR A 64 -3.04 -6.92 8.44
CA THR A 64 -2.14 -5.79 8.61
C THR A 64 -2.94 -4.50 8.77
N THR A 65 -2.77 -3.85 9.91
CA THR A 65 -3.37 -2.55 10.23
C THR A 65 -2.26 -1.55 10.47
N SER A 66 -2.58 -0.27 10.58
CA SER A 66 -1.58 0.75 10.96
C SER A 66 -0.92 0.46 12.32
N ALA A 67 -1.61 -0.29 13.21
CA ALA A 67 -1.07 -0.69 14.50
C ALA A 67 -0.11 -1.89 14.40
N THR A 68 -0.38 -2.85 13.50
CA THR A 68 0.40 -4.08 13.35
C THR A 68 1.46 -3.99 12.26
N LEU A 69 1.38 -3.00 11.38
CA LEU A 69 2.41 -2.72 10.38
C LEU A 69 3.69 -2.27 11.10
N ASN A 70 4.73 -3.08 11.03
CA ASN A 70 6.00 -2.89 11.77
C ASN A 70 7.24 -2.87 10.89
N ASP A 71 7.13 -3.35 9.65
CA ASP A 71 8.18 -3.31 8.65
C ASP A 71 7.59 -3.15 7.23
N PHE A 72 8.43 -2.85 6.29
CA PHE A 72 8.16 -3.00 4.86
C PHE A 72 9.47 -2.95 4.07
N LYS A 73 9.43 -3.46 2.86
CA LYS A 73 10.52 -3.30 1.90
C LYS A 73 10.16 -2.22 0.88
N VAL A 74 11.10 -1.32 0.58
CA VAL A 74 10.87 -0.19 -0.33
C VAL A 74 11.86 -0.17 -1.49
N TRP A 75 11.36 0.13 -2.67
CA TRP A 75 12.11 0.54 -3.85
C TRP A 75 11.76 1.99 -4.16
N GLY A 76 12.78 2.80 -4.41
CA GLY A 76 12.64 4.20 -4.74
C GLY A 76 13.54 4.58 -5.91
N THR A 77 12.99 5.34 -6.84
CA THR A 77 13.74 5.91 -7.96
C THR A 77 13.43 7.39 -8.11
N TYR A 78 14.34 8.13 -8.73
CA TYR A 78 14.02 9.47 -9.21
C TYR A 78 14.35 9.62 -10.69
N ARG A 79 13.71 10.59 -11.35
CA ARG A 79 13.96 11.03 -12.70
C ARG A 79 14.24 12.52 -12.72
N THR A 80 15.21 12.94 -13.56
CA THR A 80 15.53 14.34 -13.81
C THR A 80 14.84 14.83 -15.08
N LYS A 81 14.66 16.14 -15.23
CA LYS A 81 14.17 16.73 -16.48
C LYS A 81 15.28 16.85 -17.51
N VAL A 82 15.02 16.36 -18.73
CA VAL A 82 15.89 16.50 -19.90
C VAL A 82 15.05 17.08 -21.02
N GLY A 83 15.41 18.26 -21.51
CA GLY A 83 14.64 18.92 -22.56
C GLY A 83 13.18 19.22 -22.21
N GLY A 84 12.88 19.45 -20.92
CA GLY A 84 11.52 19.71 -20.42
C GLY A 84 10.68 18.47 -20.09
N SER A 85 11.15 17.27 -20.46
CA SER A 85 10.48 16.00 -20.16
C SER A 85 11.23 15.20 -19.10
N TRP A 86 10.53 14.33 -18.34
CA TRP A 86 11.18 13.42 -17.39
C TRP A 86 12.01 12.36 -18.13
N SER A 87 13.22 12.10 -17.61
CA SER A 87 14.12 11.08 -18.16
C SER A 87 13.45 9.70 -18.16
N ALA A 88 13.61 8.96 -19.27
CA ALA A 88 13.20 7.56 -19.35
C ALA A 88 14.08 6.63 -18.49
N GLN A 89 15.27 7.08 -18.10
CA GLN A 89 16.20 6.31 -17.25
C GLN A 89 16.10 6.81 -15.81
N PRO A 90 15.50 6.02 -14.88
CA PRO A 90 15.46 6.37 -13.46
C PRO A 90 16.81 6.09 -12.80
N VAL A 91 17.07 6.84 -11.73
CA VAL A 91 18.19 6.61 -10.81
C VAL A 91 17.65 5.96 -9.54
N ASN A 92 18.26 4.87 -9.10
CA ASN A 92 17.87 4.18 -7.88
C ASN A 92 18.25 4.98 -6.64
N VAL A 93 17.31 5.08 -5.71
CA VAL A 93 17.49 5.61 -4.35
C VAL A 93 17.43 4.48 -3.34
N PHE A 94 16.42 3.62 -3.48
CA PHE A 94 16.23 2.43 -2.67
C PHE A 94 16.07 1.20 -3.57
N ALA A 95 16.76 0.13 -3.27
CA ALA A 95 16.75 -1.12 -4.04
C ALA A 95 16.30 -2.30 -3.17
N GLY A 96 15.08 -2.25 -2.69
CA GLY A 96 14.53 -3.29 -1.80
C GLY A 96 15.04 -3.17 -0.37
N VAL A 97 15.14 -1.96 0.14
CA VAL A 97 15.60 -1.66 1.49
C VAL A 97 14.48 -1.94 2.49
N THR A 98 14.81 -2.63 3.58
CA THR A 98 13.87 -2.83 4.69
C THR A 98 13.80 -1.56 5.54
N VAL A 99 12.58 -1.13 5.80
CA VAL A 99 12.24 -0.02 6.70
C VAL A 99 11.50 -0.60 7.89
N ASN A 100 11.93 -0.29 9.09
CA ASN A 100 11.36 -0.80 10.33
C ASN A 100 10.75 0.33 11.15
N LYS A 101 9.67 0.02 11.85
CA LYS A 101 9.05 0.91 12.82
C LYS A 101 9.76 0.77 14.18
N GLY A 102 10.32 1.85 14.68
CA GLY A 102 10.94 1.90 16.00
C GLY A 102 9.90 1.90 17.12
N GLY A 103 10.34 1.64 18.34
CA GLY A 103 9.49 1.71 19.53
C GLY A 103 8.92 3.11 19.81
N ASP A 104 9.53 4.15 19.25
CA ASP A 104 9.07 5.54 19.26
C ASP A 104 8.04 5.86 18.16
N GLY A 105 7.69 4.87 17.33
CA GLY A 105 6.78 5.00 16.20
C GLY A 105 7.41 5.56 14.92
N ASN A 106 8.69 5.92 14.94
CA ASN A 106 9.40 6.42 13.76
C ASN A 106 9.82 5.27 12.83
N TRP A 107 9.80 5.55 11.53
CA TRP A 107 10.26 4.61 10.51
C TRP A 107 11.72 4.86 10.14
N THR A 108 12.55 3.82 10.24
CA THR A 108 14.00 3.91 10.03
C THR A 108 14.49 2.89 9.02
N TYR A 109 15.44 3.26 8.19
CA TYR A 109 16.07 2.39 7.20
C TYR A 109 17.60 2.50 7.20
N ALA A 110 18.16 3.53 7.84
CA ALA A 110 19.60 3.79 7.83
C ALA A 110 20.37 2.72 8.59
N SER A 111 21.46 2.25 7.99
CA SER A 111 22.40 1.30 8.56
C SER A 111 23.79 1.51 7.94
N ALA A 112 24.79 0.76 8.40
CA ALA A 112 26.12 0.82 7.80
C ALA A 112 26.14 0.47 6.30
N SER A 113 25.21 -0.40 5.85
CA SER A 113 25.05 -0.80 4.44
C SER A 113 24.03 0.02 3.65
N THR A 114 23.21 0.83 4.31
CA THR A 114 22.16 1.66 3.71
C THR A 114 22.22 3.04 4.33
N PRO A 115 23.05 3.95 3.78
CA PRO A 115 23.18 5.31 4.31
C PRO A 115 21.90 6.11 4.12
N LEU A 116 21.74 7.17 4.90
CA LEU A 116 20.65 8.13 4.74
C LEU A 116 20.60 8.66 3.30
N GLN A 117 19.40 8.77 2.78
CA GLN A 117 19.11 9.35 1.48
C GLN A 117 18.48 10.72 1.66
N TYR A 118 18.70 11.59 0.68
CA TYR A 118 18.26 12.99 0.71
C TYR A 118 17.48 13.34 -0.54
N TRP A 119 16.55 14.28 -0.41
CA TRP A 119 15.81 14.82 -1.54
C TRP A 119 16.73 15.62 -2.47
N LEU A 120 16.67 15.34 -3.76
CA LEU A 120 17.26 16.17 -4.80
C LEU A 120 16.17 17.07 -5.39
N PRO A 121 16.33 18.41 -5.31
CA PRO A 121 15.33 19.34 -5.86
C PRO A 121 15.13 19.16 -7.37
N GLY A 122 13.93 19.37 -7.85
CA GLY A 122 13.59 19.31 -9.26
C GLY A 122 13.58 17.91 -9.86
N CYS A 123 13.55 16.87 -9.05
CA CYS A 123 13.45 15.48 -9.48
C CYS A 123 12.04 14.93 -9.24
N TYR A 124 11.61 13.98 -10.06
CA TYR A 124 10.36 13.25 -9.88
C TYR A 124 10.64 11.89 -9.26
N TYR A 125 10.14 11.67 -8.07
CA TYR A 125 10.35 10.44 -7.30
C TYR A 125 9.18 9.47 -7.46
N THR A 126 9.51 8.17 -7.48
CA THR A 126 8.57 7.06 -7.42
C THR A 126 8.99 6.12 -6.31
N PHE A 127 8.07 5.76 -5.44
CA PHE A 127 8.27 4.76 -4.39
C PHE A 127 7.25 3.63 -4.56
N ARG A 128 7.72 2.40 -4.39
CA ARG A 128 6.92 1.17 -4.33
C ARG A 128 7.32 0.42 -3.08
N ALA A 129 6.36 0.02 -2.28
CA ALA A 129 6.61 -0.67 -1.03
C ALA A 129 5.70 -1.89 -0.86
N ILE A 130 6.18 -2.89 -0.13
CA ILE A 130 5.45 -4.12 0.17
C ILE A 130 5.72 -4.58 1.61
N HIS A 131 4.70 -5.10 2.27
CA HIS A 131 4.81 -5.75 3.57
C HIS A 131 4.17 -7.15 3.48
N PRO A 132 4.70 -8.15 4.17
CA PRO A 132 5.89 -8.13 5.04
C PRO A 132 7.20 -7.94 4.25
N ALA A 133 8.22 -7.35 4.89
CA ALA A 133 9.52 -7.15 4.27
C ALA A 133 10.22 -8.45 3.87
N THR A 134 9.77 -9.60 4.38
CA THR A 134 10.28 -10.94 4.05
C THR A 134 9.78 -11.46 2.71
N VAL A 135 8.75 -10.85 2.12
CA VAL A 135 8.22 -11.30 0.82
C VAL A 135 9.27 -11.10 -0.28
N ASN A 136 9.42 -12.14 -1.10
CA ASN A 136 10.31 -12.08 -2.26
C ASN A 136 9.64 -11.28 -3.38
N ALA A 137 10.00 -10.01 -3.46
CA ALA A 137 9.50 -9.09 -4.46
C ALA A 137 10.64 -8.56 -5.34
N ALA A 138 10.33 -8.29 -6.60
CA ALA A 138 11.25 -7.73 -7.58
C ALA A 138 10.72 -6.40 -8.12
N PHE A 139 11.60 -5.44 -8.33
CA PHE A 139 11.28 -4.16 -8.93
C PHE A 139 11.90 -4.05 -10.32
N THR A 140 11.09 -3.64 -11.29
CA THR A 140 11.52 -3.37 -12.67
C THR A 140 11.22 -1.91 -12.98
N PRO A 141 12.24 -1.07 -13.20
CA PRO A 141 12.03 0.32 -13.64
C PRO A 141 11.45 0.33 -15.05
N GLY A 142 10.48 1.20 -15.27
CA GLY A 142 9.87 1.43 -16.57
C GLY A 142 10.46 2.66 -17.28
N SER A 143 9.93 2.97 -18.46
CA SER A 143 10.29 4.18 -19.22
C SER A 143 9.77 5.47 -18.57
N ASP A 144 8.81 5.37 -17.67
CA ASP A 144 8.22 6.46 -16.89
C ASP A 144 7.81 5.97 -15.50
N ALA A 145 7.38 6.90 -14.65
CA ALA A 145 7.00 6.60 -13.28
C ALA A 145 5.75 5.70 -13.17
N ALA A 146 4.85 5.74 -14.14
CA ALA A 146 3.63 4.93 -14.15
C ALA A 146 3.93 3.47 -14.52
N SER A 147 4.96 3.26 -15.36
CA SER A 147 5.41 1.93 -15.79
C SER A 147 6.45 1.28 -14.86
N ASP A 148 6.90 1.96 -13.81
CA ASP A 148 7.69 1.34 -12.74
C ASP A 148 6.86 0.25 -12.05
N ARG A 149 7.39 -0.99 -12.02
CA ARG A 149 6.65 -2.16 -11.58
C ARG A 149 7.30 -2.89 -10.41
N LEU A 150 6.54 -3.08 -9.34
CA LEU A 150 6.84 -4.04 -8.28
C LEU A 150 6.08 -5.34 -8.57
N SER A 151 6.68 -6.48 -8.34
CA SER A 151 6.06 -7.79 -8.57
C SER A 151 6.44 -8.81 -7.49
N VAL A 152 5.52 -9.74 -7.24
CA VAL A 152 5.70 -10.92 -6.40
C VAL A 152 5.34 -12.13 -7.23
N THR A 153 6.23 -13.12 -7.32
CA THR A 153 6.00 -14.35 -8.08
C THR A 153 5.66 -15.50 -7.17
N SER A 154 4.74 -16.37 -7.62
CA SER A 154 4.38 -17.61 -6.94
C SER A 154 4.02 -17.45 -5.46
N PHE A 155 3.27 -16.38 -5.15
CA PHE A 155 2.75 -16.15 -3.80
C PHE A 155 1.71 -17.23 -3.45
N ASP A 156 1.90 -17.91 -2.32
CA ASP A 156 1.00 -18.96 -1.82
C ASP A 156 0.12 -18.40 -0.69
N ALA A 157 -1.15 -18.15 -0.98
CA ALA A 157 -2.11 -17.60 -0.03
C ALA A 157 -2.47 -18.57 1.11
N THR A 158 -2.16 -19.88 0.98
CA THR A 158 -2.41 -20.85 2.07
C THR A 158 -1.49 -20.66 3.27
N LYS A 159 -0.43 -19.86 3.12
CA LYS A 159 0.49 -19.53 4.21
C LYS A 159 -0.06 -18.54 5.24
N GLY A 160 -1.24 -17.97 4.99
CA GLY A 160 -1.87 -17.04 5.92
C GLY A 160 -1.14 -15.69 6.05
N VAL A 161 -0.26 -15.37 5.10
CA VAL A 161 0.45 -14.07 5.09
C VAL A 161 -0.46 -13.02 4.46
N ASP A 162 -0.70 -11.93 5.18
CA ASP A 162 -1.40 -10.78 4.61
C ASP A 162 -0.42 -9.93 3.80
N LEU A 163 -0.66 -9.89 2.49
CA LEU A 163 0.16 -9.14 1.55
C LEU A 163 -0.44 -7.76 1.33
N VAL A 164 0.31 -6.72 1.69
CA VAL A 164 -0.10 -5.33 1.45
C VAL A 164 0.97 -4.56 0.68
N ALA A 165 0.57 -3.63 -0.18
CA ALA A 165 1.48 -2.81 -0.96
C ALA A 165 1.06 -1.34 -0.97
N ALA A 166 2.04 -0.46 -1.18
CA ALA A 166 1.85 0.97 -1.30
C ALA A 166 2.61 1.54 -2.49
N THR A 167 2.10 2.64 -3.04
CA THR A 167 2.76 3.43 -4.07
C THR A 167 2.70 4.90 -3.70
N HIS A 168 3.80 5.62 -3.95
CA HIS A 168 3.85 7.06 -3.78
C HIS A 168 4.68 7.67 -4.91
N THR A 169 4.18 8.75 -5.50
CA THR A 169 4.91 9.50 -6.54
C THR A 169 4.88 10.99 -6.20
N ARG A 170 5.99 11.68 -6.40
CA ARG A 170 6.10 13.08 -6.05
C ARG A 170 7.17 13.81 -6.84
N GLU A 171 6.89 15.02 -7.30
CA GLU A 171 7.91 15.98 -7.70
C GLU A 171 8.52 16.62 -6.44
N SER A 172 9.83 16.58 -6.32
CA SER A 172 10.57 17.20 -5.23
C SER A 172 10.66 18.71 -5.44
N LEU A 173 10.12 19.48 -4.54
CA LEU A 173 10.21 20.93 -4.52
C LEU A 173 11.38 21.38 -3.61
N LEU A 174 11.90 22.59 -3.84
CA LEU A 174 12.95 23.19 -3.02
C LEU A 174 12.54 23.41 -1.55
N GLN A 175 11.23 23.55 -1.31
CA GLN A 175 10.65 23.70 0.02
C GLN A 175 9.41 22.83 0.14
N GLY A 176 9.21 22.17 1.27
CA GLY A 176 8.00 21.43 1.53
C GLY A 176 8.19 20.15 2.35
N ASN A 177 7.13 19.37 2.42
CA ASN A 177 7.04 18.16 3.20
C ASN A 177 8.10 17.13 2.77
N THR A 178 8.84 16.62 3.72
CA THR A 178 10.00 15.74 3.54
C THR A 178 9.66 14.26 3.73
N VAL A 179 8.46 13.95 4.20
CA VAL A 179 8.01 12.59 4.51
C VAL A 179 7.33 11.96 3.29
N VAL A 180 7.75 10.75 2.93
CA VAL A 180 7.09 9.88 1.96
C VAL A 180 5.97 9.14 2.67
N SER A 181 4.72 9.49 2.39
CA SER A 181 3.55 8.84 2.97
C SER A 181 3.19 7.62 2.15
N LEU A 182 3.20 6.45 2.78
CA LEU A 182 2.88 5.15 2.18
C LEU A 182 1.57 4.62 2.76
N ASP A 183 0.52 4.64 1.94
CA ASP A 183 -0.79 4.10 2.31
C ASP A 183 -0.90 2.67 1.76
N PHE A 184 -0.65 1.70 2.63
CA PHE A 184 -0.68 0.28 2.29
C PHE A 184 -2.11 -0.23 2.10
N ARG A 185 -2.29 -1.08 1.09
CA ARG A 185 -3.56 -1.70 0.73
C ARG A 185 -3.42 -3.20 0.67
N HIS A 186 -4.43 -3.90 1.18
CA HIS A 186 -4.50 -5.36 1.11
C HIS A 186 -4.63 -5.82 -0.34
N LEU A 187 -3.84 -6.80 -0.71
CA LEU A 187 -3.82 -7.39 -2.06
C LEU A 187 -4.62 -8.70 -2.14
N LEU A 188 -5.06 -9.22 -1.01
CA LEU A 188 -5.83 -10.45 -0.88
C LEU A 188 -7.29 -10.15 -0.51
N SER A 189 -8.17 -11.06 -0.89
CA SER A 189 -9.58 -11.04 -0.50
C SER A 189 -9.75 -11.80 0.81
N ARG A 190 -10.44 -11.20 1.78
CA ARG A 190 -10.89 -11.90 2.99
C ARG A 190 -12.13 -12.72 2.71
N VAL A 191 -12.13 -13.97 3.15
CA VAL A 191 -13.31 -14.83 3.12
C VAL A 191 -14.06 -14.72 4.45
N ASP A 192 -15.36 -14.53 4.39
CA ASP A 192 -16.24 -14.61 5.56
C ASP A 192 -17.29 -15.71 5.32
N ILE A 193 -17.44 -16.58 6.32
CA ILE A 193 -18.46 -17.63 6.32
C ILE A 193 -19.21 -17.51 7.64
N SER A 194 -20.52 -17.44 7.58
CA SER A 194 -21.37 -17.41 8.77
C SER A 194 -22.31 -18.60 8.81
N ALA A 195 -22.63 -19.05 10.00
CA ALA A 195 -23.58 -20.14 10.26
C ALA A 195 -24.52 -19.82 11.40
N SER A 196 -25.70 -20.42 11.36
CA SER A 196 -26.69 -20.42 12.44
C SER A 196 -27.48 -21.74 12.43
N VAL A 197 -28.15 -22.04 13.52
CA VAL A 197 -29.07 -23.17 13.62
C VAL A 197 -30.50 -22.64 13.59
N ASP A 198 -31.40 -23.32 12.84
CA ASP A 198 -32.81 -22.97 12.86
C ASP A 198 -33.40 -23.15 14.30
N LYS A 199 -34.24 -22.21 14.72
CA LYS A 199 -34.88 -22.22 16.04
C LYS A 199 -35.71 -23.48 16.34
N ALA A 200 -36.18 -24.16 15.28
CA ALA A 200 -36.94 -25.41 15.42
C ALA A 200 -36.04 -26.65 15.60
N VAL A 201 -34.74 -26.53 15.41
CA VAL A 201 -33.78 -27.64 15.55
C VAL A 201 -33.31 -27.71 16.98
N THR A 202 -33.43 -28.90 17.57
CA THR A 202 -32.96 -29.18 18.94
C THR A 202 -31.63 -29.91 18.90
N GLY A 203 -30.74 -29.61 19.84
CA GLY A 203 -29.42 -30.21 19.97
C GLY A 203 -28.32 -29.17 20.05
N THR A 204 -27.11 -29.63 20.38
CA THR A 204 -25.91 -28.79 20.43
C THR A 204 -25.10 -29.01 19.16
N PHE A 205 -24.79 -27.93 18.44
CA PHE A 205 -24.00 -27.93 17.24
C PHE A 205 -22.75 -27.09 17.44
N VAL A 206 -21.59 -27.71 17.31
CA VAL A 206 -20.28 -27.03 17.48
C VAL A 206 -19.46 -27.19 16.22
N ILE A 207 -19.09 -26.09 15.59
CA ILE A 207 -18.18 -26.09 14.44
C ILE A 207 -16.76 -26.34 14.94
N THR A 208 -16.09 -27.34 14.35
CA THR A 208 -14.73 -27.76 14.73
C THR A 208 -13.69 -27.54 13.64
N GLY A 209 -14.13 -27.38 12.38
CA GLY A 209 -13.20 -27.15 11.28
C GLY A 209 -13.85 -26.68 9.99
N ILE A 210 -13.05 -26.04 9.14
CA ILE A 210 -13.44 -25.56 7.82
C ILE A 210 -12.30 -25.86 6.84
N LYS A 211 -12.62 -26.41 5.67
CA LYS A 211 -11.68 -26.64 4.58
C LYS A 211 -12.24 -26.05 3.29
N LEU A 212 -11.54 -25.07 2.71
CA LEU A 212 -11.88 -24.45 1.43
C LEU A 212 -10.94 -24.97 0.35
N TYR A 213 -11.48 -25.57 -0.71
CA TYR A 213 -10.70 -26.17 -1.78
C TYR A 213 -11.31 -25.99 -3.17
N GLY A 214 -10.50 -26.26 -4.23
CA GLY A 214 -10.89 -26.01 -5.61
C GLY A 214 -10.74 -24.55 -6.01
N PHE A 215 -10.03 -23.75 -5.23
CA PHE A 215 -9.64 -22.37 -5.53
C PHE A 215 -8.18 -22.32 -5.98
N ASP A 216 -7.83 -21.34 -6.80
CA ASP A 216 -6.43 -21.06 -7.07
C ASP A 216 -5.80 -20.43 -5.82
N THR A 217 -4.73 -21.05 -5.30
CA THR A 217 -4.08 -20.64 -4.05
C THR A 217 -2.72 -20.01 -4.27
N VAL A 218 -2.13 -20.20 -5.45
CA VAL A 218 -0.84 -19.64 -5.85
C VAL A 218 -1.04 -18.68 -7.01
N GLY A 219 -0.39 -17.54 -6.98
CA GLY A 219 -0.47 -16.53 -8.05
C GLY A 219 0.72 -15.60 -8.05
N SER A 220 0.86 -14.82 -9.11
CA SER A 220 1.82 -13.74 -9.22
C SER A 220 1.11 -12.41 -9.21
N TRP A 221 1.60 -11.48 -8.42
CA TRP A 221 1.05 -10.14 -8.34
C TRP A 221 2.01 -9.12 -8.97
N SER A 222 1.44 -8.08 -9.59
CA SER A 222 2.19 -6.91 -10.04
C SER A 222 1.47 -5.61 -9.72
N SER A 223 2.26 -4.55 -9.51
CA SER A 223 1.73 -3.20 -9.28
C SER A 223 1.23 -2.52 -10.57
N ASP A 224 1.10 -3.24 -11.68
CA ASP A 224 0.61 -2.70 -12.95
C ASP A 224 -0.77 -2.09 -12.77
N GLY A 225 -0.91 -0.81 -13.12
CA GLY A 225 -2.15 -0.08 -12.95
C GLY A 225 -2.52 0.21 -11.49
N MET A 226 -1.61 0.02 -10.53
CA MET A 226 -1.84 0.37 -9.14
C MET A 226 -1.90 1.89 -8.98
N THR A 227 -3.00 2.36 -8.42
CA THR A 227 -3.25 3.76 -8.07
C THR A 227 -3.74 3.82 -6.63
N THR A 228 -4.13 4.99 -6.14
CA THR A 228 -4.81 5.12 -4.85
C THR A 228 -6.12 4.34 -4.76
N ASN A 229 -6.72 3.94 -5.91
CA ASN A 229 -8.01 3.26 -5.99
C ASN A 229 -7.94 1.87 -6.65
N THR A 230 -6.78 1.41 -7.12
CA THR A 230 -6.59 0.12 -7.76
C THR A 230 -5.47 -0.66 -7.10
N TYR A 231 -5.58 -1.99 -7.06
CA TYR A 231 -4.73 -2.89 -6.25
C TYR A 231 -3.67 -3.64 -7.06
N GLY A 232 -3.38 -3.21 -8.29
CA GLY A 232 -2.53 -3.96 -9.21
C GLY A 232 -3.25 -5.16 -9.82
N LYS A 233 -2.49 -6.16 -10.27
CA LYS A 233 -3.02 -7.34 -10.95
C LYS A 233 -2.50 -8.63 -10.35
N TRP A 234 -3.37 -9.63 -10.29
CA TRP A 234 -3.02 -11.03 -10.06
C TRP A 234 -3.10 -11.81 -11.36
N ASP A 235 -2.03 -12.52 -11.69
CA ASP A 235 -1.88 -13.35 -12.89
C ASP A 235 -1.31 -14.72 -12.52
N ASN A 236 -1.26 -15.67 -13.49
CA ASN A 236 -0.70 -17.00 -13.33
C ASN A 236 -1.30 -17.78 -12.14
N LEU A 237 -2.62 -17.71 -11.98
CA LEU A 237 -3.32 -18.37 -10.90
C LEU A 237 -3.25 -19.91 -11.09
N SER A 238 -2.95 -20.61 -9.99
CA SER A 238 -2.73 -22.07 -9.94
C SER A 238 -2.93 -22.62 -8.53
N GLY A 239 -2.60 -23.90 -8.31
CA GLY A 239 -2.60 -24.52 -6.98
C GLY A 239 -3.99 -24.94 -6.49
N ARG A 240 -4.91 -25.31 -7.41
CA ARG A 240 -6.30 -25.74 -7.07
C ARG A 240 -6.39 -26.99 -6.23
N ASP A 241 -5.34 -27.81 -6.22
CA ASP A 241 -5.28 -29.01 -5.38
C ASP A 241 -4.96 -28.71 -3.92
N ASN A 242 -4.51 -27.48 -3.64
CA ASN A 242 -4.29 -27.02 -2.28
C ASN A 242 -5.61 -26.63 -1.62
N ALA A 243 -5.58 -26.47 -0.30
CA ALA A 243 -6.74 -26.03 0.47
C ALA A 243 -6.35 -25.04 1.56
N HIS A 244 -7.25 -24.12 1.85
CA HIS A 244 -7.22 -23.35 3.10
C HIS A 244 -7.94 -24.18 4.17
N THR A 245 -7.24 -24.52 5.24
CA THR A 245 -7.79 -25.33 6.33
C THR A 245 -7.70 -24.57 7.64
N VAL A 246 -8.82 -24.45 8.33
CA VAL A 246 -8.93 -23.95 9.69
C VAL A 246 -9.45 -25.08 10.54
N SER A 247 -8.71 -25.47 11.58
CA SER A 247 -9.04 -26.55 12.50
C SER A 247 -8.98 -26.10 13.95
N GLY A 248 -9.56 -26.87 14.85
CA GLY A 248 -9.58 -26.54 16.28
C GLY A 248 -10.55 -25.41 16.62
N LEU A 249 -11.54 -25.17 15.77
CA LEU A 249 -12.64 -24.27 16.08
C LEU A 249 -13.49 -24.86 17.22
N ASP A 250 -14.06 -23.99 18.04
CA ASP A 250 -15.01 -24.36 19.10
C ASP A 250 -16.15 -23.33 19.10
N ILE A 251 -16.93 -23.32 18.01
CA ILE A 251 -18.00 -22.34 17.81
C ILE A 251 -19.34 -23.03 17.97
N THR A 252 -19.94 -22.87 19.16
CA THR A 252 -21.30 -23.36 19.40
C THR A 252 -22.30 -22.48 18.67
N LEU A 253 -23.07 -23.08 17.75
CA LEU A 253 -24.07 -22.37 16.95
C LEU A 253 -25.34 -22.10 17.74
N ASN A 254 -25.95 -20.96 17.48
CA ASN A 254 -27.28 -20.58 17.92
C ASN A 254 -28.13 -20.09 16.74
N SER A 255 -29.29 -19.52 16.99
CA SER A 255 -30.22 -19.06 15.95
C SER A 255 -29.77 -17.77 15.24
N GLU A 256 -28.77 -17.08 15.75
CA GLU A 256 -28.21 -15.88 15.12
C GLU A 256 -26.99 -16.23 14.26
N PRO A 257 -26.81 -15.62 13.07
CA PRO A 257 -25.63 -15.87 12.25
C PRO A 257 -24.33 -15.50 12.97
N GLN A 258 -23.42 -16.46 13.08
CA GLN A 258 -22.10 -16.31 13.70
C GLN A 258 -21.02 -16.43 12.64
N SER A 259 -20.04 -15.51 12.63
CA SER A 259 -18.87 -15.61 11.75
C SER A 259 -17.99 -16.77 12.18
N LEU A 260 -17.65 -17.65 11.25
CA LEU A 260 -16.79 -18.81 11.46
C LEU A 260 -15.32 -18.53 11.18
N LEU A 261 -15.03 -17.51 10.38
CA LEU A 261 -13.69 -17.13 9.92
C LEU A 261 -13.37 -15.71 10.38
N SER A 262 -13.11 -15.52 11.66
CA SER A 262 -12.79 -14.23 12.25
C SER A 262 -11.59 -14.33 13.19
N GLY A 263 -10.98 -13.20 13.52
CA GLY A 263 -9.80 -13.17 14.37
C GLY A 263 -8.64 -13.96 13.74
N ASP A 264 -7.99 -14.81 14.51
CA ASP A 264 -6.87 -15.65 14.08
C ASP A 264 -7.27 -16.73 13.07
N ASN A 265 -8.56 -16.98 12.90
CA ASN A 265 -9.11 -17.91 11.94
C ASN A 265 -9.46 -17.26 10.58
N THR A 266 -9.04 -16.03 10.36
CA THR A 266 -9.28 -15.33 9.09
C THR A 266 -8.59 -16.06 7.94
N VAL A 267 -9.33 -16.30 6.85
CA VAL A 267 -8.80 -16.86 5.61
C VAL A 267 -8.65 -15.75 4.58
N LEU A 268 -7.44 -15.63 4.05
CA LEU A 268 -7.09 -14.73 2.95
C LEU A 268 -6.90 -15.54 1.68
N MET A 269 -7.50 -15.10 0.57
CA MET A 269 -7.45 -15.78 -0.73
C MET A 269 -7.02 -14.81 -1.82
N LEU A 270 -6.45 -15.35 -2.89
CA LEU A 270 -6.21 -14.58 -4.11
C LEU A 270 -7.54 -14.06 -4.67
N PRO A 271 -7.61 -12.76 -5.04
CA PRO A 271 -8.78 -12.23 -5.76
C PRO A 271 -9.01 -13.02 -7.04
N GLN A 272 -10.14 -13.70 -7.14
CA GLN A 272 -10.50 -14.55 -8.27
C GLN A 272 -12.00 -14.71 -8.41
N VAL A 273 -12.45 -15.03 -9.61
CA VAL A 273 -13.81 -15.52 -9.80
C VAL A 273 -13.92 -16.93 -9.19
N ILE A 274 -14.91 -17.15 -8.33
CA ILE A 274 -15.11 -18.45 -7.67
C ILE A 274 -15.22 -19.55 -8.73
N PRO A 275 -14.29 -20.51 -8.78
CA PRO A 275 -14.30 -21.59 -9.74
C PRO A 275 -15.54 -22.49 -9.61
N VAL A 276 -15.97 -23.12 -10.70
CA VAL A 276 -17.16 -23.99 -10.72
C VAL A 276 -17.03 -25.19 -9.77
N GLY A 277 -15.83 -25.69 -9.55
CA GLY A 277 -15.51 -26.83 -8.66
C GLY A 277 -15.20 -26.46 -7.22
N ALA A 278 -15.20 -25.16 -6.88
CA ALA A 278 -14.88 -24.71 -5.54
C ALA A 278 -15.88 -25.19 -4.50
N LYS A 279 -15.38 -25.65 -3.34
CA LYS A 279 -16.14 -26.25 -2.27
C LYS A 279 -15.64 -25.80 -0.90
N ALA A 280 -16.54 -25.93 0.07
CA ALA A 280 -16.25 -25.81 1.49
C ALA A 280 -16.74 -27.05 2.22
N ASP A 281 -15.86 -27.73 2.94
CA ASP A 281 -16.21 -28.76 3.92
C ASP A 281 -16.25 -28.09 5.28
N ILE A 282 -17.36 -28.30 6.01
CA ILE A 282 -17.55 -27.82 7.36
C ILE A 282 -17.70 -29.02 8.27
N THR A 283 -16.75 -29.17 9.17
CA THR A 283 -16.77 -30.21 10.20
C THR A 283 -17.39 -29.63 11.45
N TYR A 284 -18.34 -30.37 12.02
CA TYR A 284 -19.07 -29.98 13.23
C TYR A 284 -19.43 -31.20 14.06
N THR A 285 -19.70 -31.00 15.33
CA THR A 285 -20.32 -32.02 16.17
C THR A 285 -21.82 -31.71 16.37
N GLU A 286 -22.65 -32.74 16.31
CA GLU A 286 -24.04 -32.71 16.72
C GLU A 286 -24.22 -33.62 17.94
N ASN A 287 -24.54 -33.05 19.09
CA ASN A 287 -24.62 -33.77 20.37
C ASN A 287 -23.36 -34.61 20.64
N GLY A 288 -22.15 -34.08 20.31
CA GLY A 288 -20.87 -34.76 20.51
C GLY A 288 -20.47 -35.71 19.38
N THR A 289 -21.33 -35.98 18.39
CA THR A 289 -21.00 -36.82 17.23
C THR A 289 -20.50 -35.98 16.07
N GLU A 290 -19.28 -36.26 15.58
CA GLU A 290 -18.67 -35.54 14.47
C GLU A 290 -19.37 -35.85 13.13
N LYS A 291 -19.58 -34.78 12.37
CA LYS A 291 -20.17 -34.82 11.02
C LYS A 291 -19.45 -33.80 10.12
N THR A 292 -19.49 -34.04 8.82
CA THR A 292 -19.00 -33.10 7.81
C THR A 292 -20.09 -32.84 6.76
N VAL A 293 -20.27 -31.57 6.40
CA VAL A 293 -21.13 -31.16 5.29
C VAL A 293 -20.28 -30.46 4.23
N THR A 294 -20.42 -30.95 2.98
CA THR A 294 -19.77 -30.32 1.82
C THR A 294 -20.73 -29.37 1.13
N MET A 295 -20.25 -28.17 0.87
CA MET A 295 -21.01 -27.13 0.19
C MET A 295 -20.29 -26.73 -1.09
N GLY A 296 -21.05 -26.50 -2.15
CA GLY A 296 -20.56 -26.01 -3.43
C GLY A 296 -21.44 -24.90 -3.99
N ARG A 297 -21.00 -24.22 -5.04
CA ARG A 297 -21.65 -23.04 -5.66
C ARG A 297 -23.16 -23.20 -5.96
N LYS A 298 -23.69 -24.44 -6.05
CA LYS A 298 -25.11 -24.73 -6.40
C LYS A 298 -25.93 -25.31 -5.23
N THR A 299 -25.38 -25.43 -4.05
CA THR A 299 -26.11 -26.05 -2.92
C THR A 299 -27.06 -25.04 -2.31
N LYS A 300 -28.27 -24.98 -2.86
CA LYS A 300 -29.42 -24.40 -2.14
C LYS A 300 -29.92 -25.48 -1.18
N ARG A 301 -29.54 -25.46 0.06
CA ARG A 301 -30.33 -25.90 1.22
C ARG A 301 -29.47 -26.08 2.49
N PHE A 302 -30.07 -25.61 3.55
CA PHE A 302 -29.71 -25.78 4.96
C PHE A 302 -28.52 -24.99 5.46
N ILE A 303 -28.84 -24.06 6.38
CA ILE A 303 -27.98 -23.04 7.00
C ILE A 303 -27.78 -21.85 6.05
N GLY A 304 -28.24 -20.66 6.45
CA GLY A 304 -28.09 -19.44 5.65
C GLY A 304 -26.62 -19.03 5.52
N TRP A 305 -26.05 -19.25 4.35
CA TRP A 305 -24.67 -18.90 4.04
C TRP A 305 -24.61 -17.60 3.27
N SER A 306 -23.78 -16.71 3.73
CA SER A 306 -23.41 -15.51 3.00
C SER A 306 -21.89 -15.50 2.86
N VAL A 307 -21.38 -15.56 1.62
CA VAL A 307 -19.99 -15.23 1.31
C VAL A 307 -19.96 -13.77 0.93
N LYS A 308 -19.33 -12.95 1.73
CA LYS A 308 -19.01 -11.57 1.38
C LYS A 308 -17.54 -11.50 1.02
N CYS A 309 -17.23 -11.13 -0.22
CA CYS A 309 -15.90 -10.63 -0.59
C CYS A 309 -15.87 -9.15 -0.22
N ALA A 310 -14.90 -8.77 0.60
CA ALA A 310 -14.60 -7.38 0.93
C ALA A 310 -13.67 -6.78 -0.12
#